data_369c89f5bacea115719322aae55962fb
#
_entry.id   369c89f5bacea115719322aae55962fb
#
_cell.length_a   1.000
_cell.length_b   1.000
_cell.length_c   1.000
_cell.angle_alpha   90.00
_cell.angle_beta   90.00
_cell.angle_gamma   90.00
#
_symmetry.space_group_name_H-M   'P 1'
#
loop_
_entity.id
_entity.type
_entity.pdbx_description
1 polymer ?
#
loop_
_entity_poly.entity_id
_entity_poly.type
_entity_poly.pdbx_seq_one_letter_code
_entity_poly.pdbx_strand_id
1 'polypeptide(L)'
;MKEKLEKLQEVIGYQFRDPGLLTHALTHSSYANEKHWDKTRCNERLEFLGDAVLEVISSDFLFHTYESMPEGEMTKLRASLVCEPTLAYCADVIPLGDYLLLGKGEDLTGGRKRPSVVSDAMEAVIGAIYLDGGLANAKEFIHRFILNDIEHKQLFYDSKTILQEMVQAKYKETLVYELIKEEGPDHNKSFEVCVKIGDEEIGRGLGRTKKAAEQVAAYHGICKIQYGTDHVVLRNRKINACI
;
A
#
# COMPACT_ATOMS: atom_id res chain seq x y z
N MET A 1 -20.84 4.60 13.54
CA MET A 1 -20.48 4.51 12.11
C MET A 1 -20.35 5.90 11.49
N LYS A 2 -21.32 6.77 11.56
CA LYS A 2 -21.30 8.13 10.97
C LYS A 2 -20.06 8.93 11.41
N GLU A 3 -19.78 9.04 12.70
CA GLU A 3 -18.60 9.74 13.23
C GLU A 3 -17.26 9.17 12.72
N LYS A 4 -17.17 7.84 12.55
CA LYS A 4 -15.98 7.21 11.94
C LYS A 4 -15.78 7.64 10.48
N LEU A 5 -16.86 7.70 9.71
CA LEU A 5 -16.79 8.11 8.30
C LEU A 5 -16.47 9.60 8.18
N GLU A 6 -16.96 10.44 9.08
CA GLU A 6 -16.59 11.86 9.13
C GLU A 6 -15.09 12.03 9.39
N LYS A 7 -14.53 11.33 10.38
CA LYS A 7 -13.08 11.33 10.63
C LYS A 7 -12.26 10.85 9.43
N LEU A 8 -12.71 9.80 8.75
CA LEU A 8 -12.01 9.33 7.54
C LEU A 8 -12.03 10.41 6.44
N GLN A 9 -13.15 11.06 6.21
CA GLN A 9 -13.27 12.14 5.23
C GLN A 9 -12.34 13.33 5.55
N GLU A 10 -12.15 13.66 6.84
CA GLU A 10 -11.17 14.66 7.27
C GLU A 10 -9.74 14.23 6.92
N VAL A 11 -9.38 12.96 7.18
CA VAL A 11 -8.04 12.41 6.87
C VAL A 11 -7.77 12.41 5.37
N ILE A 12 -8.73 11.93 4.56
CA ILE A 12 -8.59 11.87 3.10
C ILE A 12 -8.70 13.25 2.43
N GLY A 13 -9.25 14.25 3.15
CA GLY A 13 -9.40 15.62 2.66
C GLY A 13 -10.50 15.77 1.61
N TYR A 14 -11.49 14.85 1.59
CA TYR A 14 -12.62 14.86 0.67
C TYR A 14 -13.93 14.60 1.40
N GLN A 15 -14.91 15.50 1.20
CA GLN A 15 -16.26 15.39 1.75
C GLN A 15 -17.21 14.85 0.68
N PHE A 16 -17.73 13.64 0.91
CA PHE A 16 -18.67 13.01 -0.02
C PHE A 16 -20.03 13.69 0.00
N ARG A 17 -20.58 13.97 -1.18
CA ARG A 17 -21.99 14.39 -1.37
C ARG A 17 -22.92 13.22 -1.07
N ASP A 18 -22.55 12.02 -1.51
CA ASP A 18 -23.19 10.76 -1.15
C ASP A 18 -22.26 9.91 -0.24
N PRO A 19 -22.44 9.97 1.11
CA PRO A 19 -21.68 9.12 2.03
C PRO A 19 -21.88 7.62 1.84
N GLY A 20 -22.92 7.22 1.09
CA GLY A 20 -23.15 5.83 0.71
C GLY A 20 -22.05 5.28 -0.17
N LEU A 21 -21.46 6.09 -1.06
CA LEU A 21 -20.33 5.68 -1.90
C LEU A 21 -19.10 5.34 -1.07
N LEU A 22 -18.77 6.15 -0.04
CA LEU A 22 -17.66 5.83 0.86
C LEU A 22 -17.93 4.55 1.65
N THR A 23 -19.16 4.37 2.17
CA THR A 23 -19.53 3.13 2.86
C THR A 23 -19.38 1.92 1.94
N HIS A 24 -19.78 2.05 0.68
CA HIS A 24 -19.66 1.00 -0.32
C HIS A 24 -18.20 0.66 -0.60
N ALA A 25 -17.32 1.66 -0.77
CA ALA A 25 -15.89 1.48 -0.96
C ALA A 25 -15.21 0.76 0.21
N LEU A 26 -15.71 0.94 1.43
CA LEU A 26 -15.19 0.29 2.65
C LEU A 26 -15.82 -1.08 2.92
N THR A 27 -16.77 -1.54 2.12
CA THR A 27 -17.48 -2.81 2.31
C THR A 27 -16.78 -3.94 1.56
N HIS A 28 -16.04 -4.77 2.26
CA HIS A 28 -15.41 -5.96 1.70
C HIS A 28 -16.45 -7.06 1.41
N SER A 29 -16.18 -7.92 0.43
CA SER A 29 -17.07 -9.02 0.02
C SER A 29 -17.44 -9.97 1.16
N SER A 30 -16.55 -10.22 2.10
CA SER A 30 -16.84 -11.05 3.30
C SER A 30 -17.95 -10.47 4.17
N TYR A 31 -18.02 -9.13 4.29
CA TYR A 31 -19.09 -8.47 5.03
C TYR A 31 -20.42 -8.56 4.31
N ALA A 32 -20.44 -8.31 3.01
CA ALA A 32 -21.64 -8.44 2.18
C ALA A 32 -22.19 -9.87 2.23
N ASN A 33 -21.31 -10.87 2.15
CA ASN A 33 -21.65 -12.29 2.26
C ASN A 33 -22.26 -12.65 3.64
N GLU A 34 -21.66 -12.16 4.74
CA GLU A 34 -22.19 -12.40 6.10
C GLU A 34 -23.57 -11.74 6.29
N LYS A 35 -23.81 -10.62 5.61
CA LYS A 35 -25.11 -9.91 5.64
C LYS A 35 -26.12 -10.45 4.63
N HIS A 36 -25.77 -11.47 3.84
CA HIS A 36 -26.59 -12.00 2.75
C HIS A 36 -27.01 -10.92 1.74
N TRP A 37 -26.12 -9.93 1.51
CA TRP A 37 -26.33 -8.89 0.51
C TRP A 37 -26.00 -9.39 -0.89
N ASP A 38 -26.53 -8.68 -1.88
CA ASP A 38 -26.11 -8.91 -3.27
C ASP A 38 -24.61 -8.66 -3.43
N LYS A 39 -23.96 -9.47 -4.29
CA LYS A 39 -22.52 -9.39 -4.56
C LYS A 39 -22.09 -8.00 -5.09
N THR A 40 -23.02 -7.27 -5.73
CA THR A 40 -22.74 -5.92 -6.22
C THR A 40 -22.64 -4.86 -5.11
N ARG A 41 -22.95 -5.23 -3.85
CA ARG A 41 -22.87 -4.34 -2.69
C ARG A 41 -21.52 -4.34 -1.97
N CYS A 42 -20.53 -5.10 -2.46
CA CYS A 42 -19.15 -5.02 -2.00
C CYS A 42 -18.33 -4.07 -2.88
N ASN A 43 -17.14 -3.75 -2.45
CA ASN A 43 -16.27 -2.74 -3.05
C ASN A 43 -15.66 -3.15 -4.41
N GLU A 44 -15.72 -4.41 -4.84
CA GLU A 44 -15.08 -4.93 -6.05
C GLU A 44 -15.39 -4.12 -7.33
N ARG A 45 -16.60 -3.60 -7.47
CA ARG A 45 -16.96 -2.76 -8.64
C ARG A 45 -16.35 -1.36 -8.58
N LEU A 46 -16.20 -0.81 -7.37
CA LEU A 46 -15.54 0.47 -7.16
C LEU A 46 -14.03 0.33 -7.30
N GLU A 47 -13.45 -0.76 -6.82
CA GLU A 47 -12.07 -1.17 -7.04
C GLU A 47 -11.75 -1.21 -8.54
N PHE A 48 -12.51 -1.98 -9.34
CA PHE A 48 -12.34 -2.05 -10.79
C PHE A 48 -12.34 -0.67 -11.47
N LEU A 49 -13.24 0.23 -11.05
CA LEU A 49 -13.28 1.59 -11.59
C LEU A 49 -12.10 2.43 -11.09
N GLY A 50 -11.76 2.29 -9.81
CA GLY A 50 -10.68 3.04 -9.16
C GLY A 50 -9.32 2.69 -9.72
N ASP A 51 -9.05 1.41 -10.01
CA ASP A 51 -7.85 0.95 -10.71
C ASP A 51 -7.67 1.68 -12.05
N ALA A 52 -8.71 1.69 -12.90
CA ALA A 52 -8.66 2.39 -14.19
C ALA A 52 -8.41 3.91 -14.04
N VAL A 53 -9.01 4.55 -13.03
CA VAL A 53 -8.80 5.98 -12.75
C VAL A 53 -7.38 6.23 -12.25
N LEU A 54 -6.86 5.38 -11.38
CA LEU A 54 -5.49 5.43 -10.87
C LEU A 54 -4.47 5.29 -11.99
N GLU A 55 -4.66 4.31 -12.88
CA GLU A 55 -3.78 4.09 -14.05
C GLU A 55 -3.72 5.31 -14.97
N VAL A 56 -4.87 5.91 -15.30
CA VAL A 56 -4.92 7.11 -16.16
C VAL A 56 -4.22 8.29 -15.50
N ILE A 57 -4.51 8.58 -14.24
CA ILE A 57 -3.94 9.74 -13.53
C ILE A 57 -2.44 9.56 -13.30
N SER A 58 -1.99 8.35 -12.96
CA SER A 58 -0.57 8.05 -12.80
C SER A 58 0.19 8.20 -14.11
N SER A 59 -0.41 7.73 -15.23
CA SER A 59 0.18 7.89 -16.56
C SER A 59 0.29 9.35 -16.99
N ASP A 60 -0.77 10.13 -16.80
CA ASP A 60 -0.80 11.59 -17.08
C ASP A 60 0.30 12.31 -16.27
N PHE A 61 0.41 11.99 -14.98
CA PHE A 61 1.43 12.56 -14.12
C PHE A 61 2.85 12.23 -14.58
N LEU A 62 3.16 10.97 -14.85
CA LEU A 62 4.50 10.54 -15.27
C LEU A 62 4.88 11.16 -16.61
N PHE A 63 3.97 11.18 -17.57
CA PHE A 63 4.18 11.76 -18.88
C PHE A 63 4.59 13.24 -18.82
N HIS A 64 3.92 14.02 -17.96
CA HIS A 64 4.22 15.46 -17.83
C HIS A 64 5.40 15.76 -16.89
N THR A 65 5.69 14.87 -15.94
CA THR A 65 6.77 15.11 -14.95
C THR A 65 8.13 14.66 -15.48
N TYR A 66 8.18 13.60 -16.28
CA TYR A 66 9.41 12.97 -16.75
C TYR A 66 9.51 13.02 -18.29
N GLU A 67 9.58 14.23 -18.86
CA GLU A 67 9.53 14.46 -20.31
C GLU A 67 10.60 13.69 -21.13
N SER A 68 11.76 13.38 -20.54
CA SER A 68 12.84 12.66 -21.18
C SER A 68 12.85 11.16 -20.89
N MET A 69 11.92 10.64 -20.08
CA MET A 69 11.89 9.25 -19.67
C MET A 69 11.29 8.38 -20.78
N PRO A 70 12.01 7.30 -21.24
CA PRO A 70 11.48 6.36 -22.23
C PRO A 70 10.21 5.65 -21.73
N GLU A 71 9.34 5.24 -22.65
CA GLU A 71 8.07 4.55 -22.35
C GLU A 71 8.26 3.33 -21.45
N GLY A 72 9.26 2.48 -21.71
CA GLY A 72 9.51 1.29 -20.91
C GLY A 72 9.90 1.61 -19.45
N GLU A 73 10.55 2.75 -19.19
CA GLU A 73 10.87 3.22 -17.84
C GLU A 73 9.63 3.81 -17.16
N MET A 74 8.83 4.59 -17.87
CA MET A 74 7.54 5.09 -17.36
C MET A 74 6.60 3.96 -16.98
N THR A 75 6.53 2.90 -17.77
CA THR A 75 5.71 1.71 -17.49
C THR A 75 6.18 1.00 -16.23
N LYS A 76 7.50 0.82 -16.05
CA LYS A 76 8.05 0.23 -14.81
C LYS A 76 7.80 1.11 -13.59
N LEU A 77 8.00 2.41 -13.74
CA LEU A 77 7.76 3.36 -12.66
C LEU A 77 6.29 3.38 -12.26
N ARG A 78 5.36 3.45 -13.21
CA ARG A 78 3.93 3.35 -12.94
C ARG A 78 3.60 2.07 -12.17
N ALA A 79 4.04 0.91 -12.68
CA ALA A 79 3.79 -0.37 -12.02
C ALA A 79 4.29 -0.40 -10.57
N SER A 80 5.41 0.27 -10.25
CA SER A 80 5.91 0.36 -8.88
C SER A 80 5.05 1.22 -7.96
N LEU A 81 4.34 2.20 -8.51
CA LEU A 81 3.50 3.14 -7.76
C LEU A 81 2.08 2.62 -7.52
N VAL A 82 1.53 1.85 -8.47
CA VAL A 82 0.12 1.39 -8.42
C VAL A 82 -0.03 -0.07 -8.02
N CYS A 83 1.05 -0.79 -7.70
CA CYS A 83 0.98 -2.19 -7.28
C CYS A 83 0.44 -2.36 -5.86
N GLU A 84 -0.11 -3.55 -5.57
CA GLU A 84 -0.65 -3.94 -4.26
C GLU A 84 0.25 -3.52 -3.06
N PRO A 85 1.57 -3.84 -3.02
CA PRO A 85 2.40 -3.47 -1.88
C PRO A 85 2.50 -1.95 -1.65
N THR A 86 2.58 -1.17 -2.72
CA THR A 86 2.68 0.29 -2.63
C THR A 86 1.34 0.90 -2.22
N LEU A 87 0.22 0.43 -2.77
CA LEU A 87 -1.11 0.88 -2.38
C LEU A 87 -1.42 0.52 -0.93
N ALA A 88 -1.05 -0.68 -0.48
CA ALA A 88 -1.18 -1.06 0.92
C ALA A 88 -0.36 -0.16 1.85
N TYR A 89 0.87 0.18 1.46
CA TYR A 89 1.69 1.17 2.18
C TYR A 89 1.01 2.54 2.25
N CYS A 90 0.42 3.02 1.15
CA CYS A 90 -0.33 4.28 1.12
C CYS A 90 -1.60 4.22 1.99
N ALA A 91 -2.33 3.09 1.95
CA ALA A 91 -3.52 2.86 2.75
C ALA A 91 -3.24 2.88 4.27
N ASP A 92 -2.05 2.46 4.66
CA ASP A 92 -1.61 2.54 6.06
C ASP A 92 -1.41 3.98 6.54
N VAL A 93 -1.03 4.92 5.66
CA VAL A 93 -0.92 6.35 6.01
C VAL A 93 -2.28 6.94 6.38
N ILE A 94 -3.35 6.46 5.73
CA ILE A 94 -4.75 6.88 5.96
C ILE A 94 -5.40 6.08 7.10
N PRO A 95 -4.76 5.15 7.77
CA PRO A 95 -5.18 3.93 8.48
C PRO A 95 -6.49 3.31 7.97
N LEU A 96 -6.58 3.13 6.63
CA LEU A 96 -7.81 2.73 5.94
C LEU A 96 -8.38 1.40 6.47
N GLY A 97 -7.49 0.45 6.85
CA GLY A 97 -7.87 -0.83 7.44
C GLY A 97 -8.79 -0.73 8.66
N ASP A 98 -8.64 0.32 9.47
CA ASP A 98 -9.47 0.52 10.68
C ASP A 98 -10.93 0.87 10.35
N TYR A 99 -11.17 1.35 9.14
CA TYR A 99 -12.49 1.77 8.68
C TYR A 99 -13.24 0.68 7.89
N LEU A 100 -12.56 -0.40 7.49
CA LEU A 100 -13.15 -1.47 6.67
C LEU A 100 -14.30 -2.18 7.38
N LEU A 101 -15.33 -2.52 6.62
CA LEU A 101 -16.41 -3.41 6.99
C LEU A 101 -16.05 -4.82 6.52
N LEU A 102 -15.63 -5.65 7.45
CA LEU A 102 -15.22 -7.03 7.22
C LEU A 102 -16.20 -8.01 7.86
N GLY A 103 -16.40 -9.16 7.26
CA GLY A 103 -17.05 -10.30 7.93
C GLY A 103 -16.19 -10.78 9.10
N LYS A 104 -16.80 -11.38 10.12
CA LYS A 104 -16.12 -11.82 11.34
C LYS A 104 -14.92 -12.72 11.07
N GLY A 105 -15.05 -13.66 10.12
CA GLY A 105 -13.97 -14.59 9.77
C GLY A 105 -12.77 -13.83 9.17
N GLU A 106 -12.99 -12.90 8.26
CA GLU A 106 -11.97 -12.07 7.63
C GLU A 106 -11.28 -11.16 8.66
N ASP A 107 -12.05 -10.56 9.55
CA ASP A 107 -11.54 -9.68 10.61
C ASP A 107 -10.65 -10.46 11.60
N LEU A 108 -11.10 -11.62 12.06
CA LEU A 108 -10.35 -12.49 12.96
C LEU A 108 -9.03 -13.00 12.36
N THR A 109 -8.97 -13.17 11.04
CA THR A 109 -7.74 -13.61 10.34
C THR A 109 -6.83 -12.45 9.93
N GLY A 110 -7.06 -11.24 10.46
CA GLY A 110 -6.20 -10.06 10.23
C GLY A 110 -6.45 -9.35 8.90
N GLY A 111 -7.65 -9.46 8.31
CA GLY A 111 -8.02 -8.83 7.05
C GLY A 111 -7.77 -7.32 7.02
N ARG A 112 -7.94 -6.61 8.16
CA ARG A 112 -7.67 -5.16 8.27
C ARG A 112 -6.23 -4.75 7.95
N LYS A 113 -5.28 -5.68 8.05
CA LYS A 113 -3.85 -5.45 7.79
C LYS A 113 -3.34 -6.24 6.60
N ARG A 114 -4.25 -6.93 5.89
CA ARG A 114 -3.89 -7.73 4.72
C ARG A 114 -3.65 -6.79 3.53
N PRO A 115 -2.45 -6.81 2.90
CA PRO A 115 -2.13 -5.92 1.80
C PRO A 115 -3.18 -5.93 0.68
N SER A 116 -3.61 -7.09 0.20
CA SER A 116 -4.63 -7.18 -0.85
C SER A 116 -5.96 -6.53 -0.45
N VAL A 117 -6.42 -6.69 0.80
CA VAL A 117 -7.69 -6.12 1.26
C VAL A 117 -7.63 -4.60 1.38
N VAL A 118 -6.50 -4.06 1.85
CA VAL A 118 -6.37 -2.60 2.03
C VAL A 118 -6.01 -1.90 0.72
N SER A 119 -5.30 -2.54 -0.22
CA SER A 119 -5.06 -2.01 -1.57
C SER A 119 -6.35 -1.94 -2.38
N ASP A 120 -7.15 -3.02 -2.41
CA ASP A 120 -8.44 -3.06 -3.09
C ASP A 120 -9.38 -1.98 -2.55
N ALA A 121 -9.38 -1.77 -1.23
CA ALA A 121 -10.15 -0.70 -0.62
C ALA A 121 -9.62 0.70 -0.98
N MET A 122 -8.31 0.88 -1.16
CA MET A 122 -7.72 2.14 -1.62
C MET A 122 -8.20 2.49 -3.02
N GLU A 123 -8.18 1.53 -3.94
CA GLU A 123 -8.72 1.68 -5.29
C GLU A 123 -10.23 1.95 -5.25
N ALA A 124 -10.97 1.22 -4.42
CA ALA A 124 -12.40 1.46 -4.27
C ALA A 124 -12.73 2.87 -3.76
N VAL A 125 -11.91 3.44 -2.86
CA VAL A 125 -12.05 4.84 -2.41
C VAL A 125 -11.78 5.81 -3.57
N ILE A 126 -10.79 5.55 -4.41
CA ILE A 126 -10.53 6.34 -5.62
C ILE A 126 -11.75 6.31 -6.55
N GLY A 127 -12.29 5.11 -6.81
CA GLY A 127 -13.50 4.94 -7.62
C GLY A 127 -14.72 5.68 -7.05
N ALA A 128 -14.87 5.66 -5.72
CA ALA A 128 -15.95 6.38 -5.03
C ALA A 128 -15.79 7.90 -5.14
N ILE A 129 -14.59 8.45 -4.94
CA ILE A 129 -14.30 9.88 -5.11
C ILE A 129 -14.54 10.30 -6.56
N TYR A 130 -14.13 9.48 -7.52
CA TYR A 130 -14.37 9.76 -8.93
C TYR A 130 -15.86 9.84 -9.27
N LEU A 131 -16.68 8.93 -8.77
CA LEU A 131 -18.14 8.95 -9.02
C LEU A 131 -18.83 10.14 -8.34
N ASP A 132 -18.39 10.50 -7.14
CA ASP A 132 -19.00 11.57 -6.35
C ASP A 132 -18.55 12.97 -6.80
N GLY A 133 -17.24 13.14 -7.06
CA GLY A 133 -16.59 14.44 -7.28
C GLY A 133 -15.92 14.61 -8.63
N GLY A 134 -15.85 13.56 -9.45
CA GLY A 134 -15.21 13.59 -10.77
C GLY A 134 -13.69 13.46 -10.74
N LEU A 135 -13.09 13.49 -11.94
CA LEU A 135 -11.67 13.22 -12.16
C LEU A 135 -10.73 14.18 -11.37
N ALA A 136 -11.11 15.45 -11.23
CA ALA A 136 -10.28 16.44 -10.56
C ALA A 136 -10.07 16.11 -9.07
N ASN A 137 -11.13 15.70 -8.36
CA ASN A 137 -11.03 15.30 -6.95
C ASN A 137 -10.30 13.96 -6.78
N ALA A 138 -10.50 13.00 -7.69
CA ALA A 138 -9.72 11.76 -7.69
C ALA A 138 -8.23 12.04 -7.95
N LYS A 139 -7.90 12.96 -8.86
CA LYS A 139 -6.52 13.40 -9.14
C LYS A 139 -5.87 14.00 -7.90
N GLU A 140 -6.57 14.88 -7.18
CA GLU A 140 -6.06 15.48 -5.94
C GLU A 140 -5.75 14.41 -4.88
N PHE A 141 -6.67 13.47 -4.65
CA PHE A 141 -6.46 12.36 -3.74
C PHE A 141 -5.26 11.48 -4.13
N ILE A 142 -5.16 11.09 -5.40
CA ILE A 142 -4.06 10.26 -5.91
C ILE A 142 -2.72 10.98 -5.78
N HIS A 143 -2.65 12.27 -6.13
CA HIS A 143 -1.43 13.06 -5.95
C HIS A 143 -1.01 13.16 -4.49
N ARG A 144 -1.96 13.38 -3.59
CA ARG A 144 -1.69 13.55 -2.16
C ARG A 144 -1.17 12.27 -1.49
N PHE A 145 -1.70 11.10 -1.83
CA PHE A 145 -1.41 9.87 -1.11
C PHE A 145 -0.56 8.86 -1.89
N ILE A 146 -0.64 8.86 -3.23
CA ILE A 146 0.01 7.85 -4.06
C ILE A 146 1.18 8.43 -4.84
N LEU A 147 1.04 9.59 -5.49
CA LEU A 147 2.08 10.18 -6.33
C LEU A 147 3.01 11.15 -5.58
N ASN A 148 2.84 11.30 -4.29
CA ASN A 148 3.82 11.98 -3.46
C ASN A 148 4.98 11.03 -3.11
N ASP A 149 6.16 11.56 -2.81
CA ASP A 149 7.33 10.82 -2.30
C ASP A 149 7.67 9.56 -3.15
N ILE A 150 7.71 9.75 -4.48
CA ILE A 150 7.90 8.67 -5.47
C ILE A 150 9.20 7.92 -5.23
N GLU A 151 10.29 8.63 -4.92
CA GLU A 151 11.61 8.03 -4.66
C GLU A 151 11.54 6.99 -3.53
N HIS A 152 10.79 7.30 -2.47
CA HIS A 152 10.62 6.38 -1.34
C HIS A 152 9.78 5.14 -1.70
N LYS A 153 8.77 5.32 -2.55
CA LYS A 153 7.92 4.22 -3.03
C LYS A 153 8.65 3.31 -4.00
N GLN A 154 9.48 3.88 -4.90
CA GLN A 154 10.38 3.10 -5.74
C GLN A 154 11.40 2.32 -4.90
N LEU A 155 11.98 2.98 -3.88
CA LEU A 155 12.87 2.33 -2.94
C LEU A 155 12.21 1.13 -2.26
N PHE A 156 10.95 1.27 -1.87
CA PHE A 156 10.17 0.18 -1.28
C PHE A 156 9.94 -0.96 -2.28
N TYR A 157 9.59 -0.64 -3.53
CA TYR A 157 9.30 -1.62 -4.57
C TYR A 157 10.54 -2.40 -5.02
N ASP A 158 11.67 -1.71 -5.21
CA ASP A 158 12.92 -2.30 -5.72
C ASP A 158 13.93 -2.64 -4.62
N SER A 159 13.50 -2.64 -3.35
CA SER A 159 14.38 -2.71 -2.19
C SER A 159 15.34 -3.90 -2.20
N LYS A 160 14.93 -5.08 -2.70
CA LYS A 160 15.84 -6.24 -2.77
C LYS A 160 17.01 -6.00 -3.73
N THR A 161 16.74 -5.45 -4.91
CA THR A 161 17.76 -5.13 -5.92
C THR A 161 18.68 -4.03 -5.41
N ILE A 162 18.10 -2.95 -4.91
CA ILE A 162 18.85 -1.81 -4.37
C ILE A 162 19.74 -2.22 -3.20
N LEU A 163 19.22 -3.00 -2.25
CA LEU A 163 20.00 -3.49 -1.12
C LEU A 163 21.15 -4.39 -1.56
N GLN A 164 20.92 -5.27 -2.55
CA GLN A 164 21.94 -6.11 -3.14
C GLN A 164 23.09 -5.29 -3.73
N GLU A 165 22.77 -4.28 -4.54
CA GLU A 165 23.75 -3.38 -5.14
C GLU A 165 24.51 -2.57 -4.08
N MET A 166 23.81 -2.05 -3.06
CA MET A 166 24.43 -1.31 -1.97
C MET A 166 25.43 -2.15 -1.17
N VAL A 167 25.04 -3.41 -0.87
CA VAL A 167 25.91 -4.32 -0.11
C VAL A 167 27.10 -4.73 -0.94
N GLN A 168 26.92 -5.09 -2.22
CA GLN A 168 28.04 -5.41 -3.12
C GLN A 168 29.04 -4.26 -3.29
N ALA A 169 28.56 -3.01 -3.27
CA ALA A 169 29.43 -1.84 -3.41
C ALA A 169 30.22 -1.48 -2.14
N LYS A 170 29.69 -1.76 -0.96
CA LYS A 170 30.26 -1.29 0.32
C LYS A 170 30.81 -2.37 1.23
N TYR A 171 30.32 -3.59 1.13
CA TYR A 171 30.64 -4.70 2.03
C TYR A 171 31.30 -5.85 1.29
N LYS A 172 32.24 -6.53 1.94
CA LYS A 172 32.86 -7.75 1.39
C LYS A 172 32.05 -9.01 1.69
N GLU A 173 31.01 -8.88 2.50
CA GLU A 173 30.17 -9.95 2.99
C GLU A 173 28.94 -10.13 2.11
N THR A 174 28.36 -11.33 2.16
CA THR A 174 27.16 -11.66 1.36
C THR A 174 25.89 -11.27 2.09
N LEU A 175 24.92 -10.81 1.32
CA LEU A 175 23.54 -10.55 1.79
C LEU A 175 22.79 -11.87 1.87
N VAL A 176 22.22 -12.17 3.05
CA VAL A 176 21.47 -13.42 3.29
C VAL A 176 20.08 -13.09 3.80
N TYR A 177 19.05 -13.75 3.25
CA TYR A 177 17.68 -13.70 3.76
C TYR A 177 17.38 -15.01 4.48
N GLU A 178 16.97 -14.92 5.75
CA GLU A 178 16.62 -16.08 6.57
C GLU A 178 15.14 -16.04 6.93
N LEU A 179 14.46 -17.16 6.69
CA LEU A 179 13.08 -17.36 7.16
C LEU A 179 13.12 -17.58 8.69
N ILE A 180 12.55 -16.64 9.42
CA ILE A 180 12.48 -16.73 10.89
C ILE A 180 11.25 -17.50 11.34
N LYS A 181 10.11 -17.27 10.65
CA LYS A 181 8.83 -17.85 11.05
C LYS A 181 7.93 -18.05 9.84
N GLU A 182 7.19 -19.15 9.85
CA GLU A 182 6.09 -19.44 8.93
C GLU A 182 4.90 -19.87 9.75
N GLU A 183 3.78 -19.16 9.65
CA GLU A 183 2.57 -19.40 10.44
C GLU A 183 1.31 -19.33 9.58
N GLY A 184 0.26 -20.00 10.05
CA GLY A 184 -1.08 -19.98 9.45
C GLY A 184 -1.33 -21.13 8.49
N PRO A 185 -2.62 -21.38 8.16
CA PRO A 185 -3.03 -22.41 7.21
C PRO A 185 -2.62 -22.00 5.78
N ASP A 186 -2.57 -22.97 4.85
CA ASP A 186 -2.06 -22.78 3.49
C ASP A 186 -2.69 -21.60 2.74
N HIS A 187 -3.97 -21.35 2.95
CA HIS A 187 -4.71 -20.23 2.35
C HIS A 187 -4.49 -18.89 3.06
N ASN A 188 -3.77 -18.87 4.19
CA ASN A 188 -3.54 -17.67 5.01
C ASN A 188 -2.18 -17.70 5.70
N LYS A 189 -1.12 -18.09 4.98
CA LYS A 189 0.25 -18.12 5.49
C LYS A 189 0.80 -16.72 5.74
N SER A 190 1.59 -16.58 6.80
CA SER A 190 2.42 -15.42 7.11
C SER A 190 3.87 -15.87 7.24
N PHE A 191 4.75 -15.14 6.60
CA PHE A 191 6.19 -15.38 6.61
C PHE A 191 6.87 -14.20 7.29
N GLU A 192 7.77 -14.50 8.22
CA GLU A 192 8.69 -13.52 8.81
C GLU A 192 10.10 -13.83 8.32
N VAL A 193 10.74 -12.84 7.71
CA VAL A 193 12.09 -12.95 7.16
C VAL A 193 12.97 -11.88 7.76
N CYS A 194 14.20 -12.20 8.12
CA CYS A 194 15.25 -11.22 8.37
C CYS A 194 16.25 -11.18 7.21
N VAL A 195 16.88 -10.03 7.03
CA VAL A 195 18.01 -9.85 6.13
C VAL A 195 19.26 -9.50 6.91
N LYS A 196 20.38 -10.15 6.57
CA LYS A 196 21.66 -10.03 7.26
C LYS A 196 22.80 -9.69 6.31
N ILE A 197 23.80 -8.97 6.84
CA ILE A 197 25.12 -8.82 6.22
C ILE A 197 26.11 -9.54 7.19
N GLY A 198 26.70 -10.66 6.74
CA GLY A 198 27.40 -11.55 7.65
C GLY A 198 26.48 -12.02 8.79
N ASP A 199 26.87 -11.78 10.04
CA ASP A 199 26.09 -12.14 11.22
C ASP A 199 25.15 -11.01 11.71
N GLU A 200 25.25 -9.80 11.16
CA GLU A 200 24.44 -8.66 11.58
C GLU A 200 23.08 -8.65 10.89
N GLU A 201 21.99 -8.70 11.67
CA GLU A 201 20.63 -8.44 11.19
C GLU A 201 20.46 -6.95 10.91
N ILE A 202 20.18 -6.61 9.64
CA ILE A 202 19.99 -5.24 9.18
C ILE A 202 18.53 -4.88 8.93
N GLY A 203 17.64 -5.88 8.78
CA GLY A 203 16.22 -5.62 8.58
C GLY A 203 15.36 -6.86 8.76
N ARG A 204 14.07 -6.66 9.03
CA ARG A 204 13.08 -7.71 9.24
C ARG A 204 11.78 -7.35 8.56
N GLY A 205 11.12 -8.32 7.95
CA GLY A 205 9.87 -8.12 7.21
C GLY A 205 8.87 -9.23 7.40
N LEU A 206 7.61 -8.85 7.35
CA LEU A 206 6.46 -9.75 7.36
C LEU A 206 5.77 -9.69 6.00
N GLY A 207 5.29 -10.84 5.51
CA GLY A 207 4.58 -10.90 4.24
C GLY A 207 3.79 -12.19 4.10
N ARG A 208 2.85 -12.22 3.16
CA ARG A 208 2.06 -13.42 2.82
C ARG A 208 2.79 -14.43 1.96
N THR A 209 3.85 -13.98 1.32
CA THR A 209 4.79 -14.83 0.61
C THR A 209 6.19 -14.57 1.13
N LYS A 210 7.08 -15.54 0.99
CA LYS A 210 8.51 -15.32 1.33
C LYS A 210 9.05 -14.11 0.60
N LYS A 211 8.73 -13.96 -0.71
CA LYS A 211 9.16 -12.83 -1.54
C LYS A 211 8.68 -11.48 -0.99
N ALA A 212 7.43 -11.39 -0.54
CA ALA A 212 6.90 -10.16 0.05
C ALA A 212 7.59 -9.84 1.40
N ALA A 213 7.81 -10.83 2.24
CA ALA A 213 8.53 -10.65 3.52
C ALA A 213 9.99 -10.23 3.30
N GLU A 214 10.68 -10.82 2.31
CA GLU A 214 12.04 -10.44 1.91
C GLU A 214 12.11 -9.01 1.39
N GLN A 215 11.11 -8.56 0.63
CA GLN A 215 11.02 -7.20 0.11
C GLN A 215 10.92 -6.18 1.25
N VAL A 216 10.04 -6.43 2.22
CA VAL A 216 9.89 -5.60 3.43
C VAL A 216 11.16 -5.61 4.27
N ALA A 217 11.79 -6.78 4.45
CA ALA A 217 13.06 -6.89 5.19
C ALA A 217 14.17 -6.09 4.50
N ALA A 218 14.27 -6.17 3.18
CA ALA A 218 15.25 -5.40 2.39
C ALA A 218 15.03 -3.89 2.55
N TYR A 219 13.79 -3.42 2.47
CA TYR A 219 13.47 -2.01 2.66
C TYR A 219 13.89 -1.50 4.04
N HIS A 220 13.59 -2.26 5.11
CA HIS A 220 14.05 -1.91 6.46
C HIS A 220 15.59 -1.91 6.56
N GLY A 221 16.26 -2.86 5.88
CA GLY A 221 17.72 -2.90 5.80
C GLY A 221 18.31 -1.66 5.14
N ILE A 222 17.73 -1.20 4.03
CA ILE A 222 18.16 0.04 3.36
C ILE A 222 17.97 1.24 4.31
N CYS A 223 16.81 1.35 4.94
CA CYS A 223 16.52 2.43 5.88
C CYS A 223 17.53 2.44 7.04
N LYS A 224 17.87 1.28 7.60
CA LYS A 224 18.91 1.16 8.67
C LYS A 224 20.28 1.61 8.18
N ILE A 225 20.70 1.20 6.98
CA ILE A 225 22.01 1.57 6.42
C ILE A 225 22.09 3.06 6.05
N GLN A 226 21.05 3.64 5.48
CA GLN A 226 21.07 5.04 5.01
C GLN A 226 20.80 6.05 6.12
N TYR A 227 19.90 5.74 7.04
CA TYR A 227 19.35 6.70 7.99
C TYR A 227 19.64 6.32 9.46
N GLY A 228 20.23 5.15 9.71
CA GLY A 228 20.56 4.68 11.07
C GLY A 228 19.34 4.37 11.95
N THR A 229 18.14 4.26 11.35
CA THR A 229 16.88 4.05 12.10
C THR A 229 15.98 3.05 11.37
N ASP A 230 15.20 2.30 12.14
CA ASP A 230 14.12 1.49 11.61
C ASP A 230 13.02 2.39 11.01
N HIS A 231 12.40 1.94 9.95
CA HIS A 231 11.36 2.64 9.18
C HIS A 231 10.23 3.28 10.02
N VAL A 232 9.90 2.69 11.16
CA VAL A 232 8.87 3.19 12.09
C VAL A 232 9.17 4.61 12.58
N VAL A 233 10.45 4.96 12.78
CA VAL A 233 10.86 6.31 13.23
C VAL A 233 10.72 7.35 12.13
N LEU A 234 10.99 6.98 10.87
CA LEU A 234 10.83 7.87 9.71
C LEU A 234 9.35 8.17 9.43
N ARG A 235 8.47 7.18 9.60
CA ARG A 235 7.02 7.32 9.49
C ARG A 235 6.48 8.41 10.42
N ASN A 236 6.88 8.38 11.69
CA ASN A 236 6.43 9.36 12.69
C ASN A 236 6.98 10.78 12.45
N ARG A 237 8.15 10.93 11.82
CA ARG A 237 8.73 12.25 11.51
C ARG A 237 8.07 12.92 10.30
N LYS A 238 7.63 12.16 9.28
CA LYS A 238 7.02 12.72 8.06
C LYS A 238 5.52 12.99 8.20
N ILE A 239 4.79 12.23 9.00
CA ILE A 239 3.38 12.52 9.31
C ILE A 239 3.25 13.90 9.99
N ASN A 240 4.18 14.25 10.88
CA ASN A 240 4.20 15.56 11.53
C ASN A 240 4.66 16.73 10.63
N ALA A 241 5.17 16.45 9.44
CA ALA A 241 5.58 17.48 8.46
C ALA A 241 4.54 17.73 7.36
N CYS A 242 3.48 16.91 7.30
CA CYS A 242 2.40 17.01 6.31
C CYS A 242 1.04 17.43 6.94
N ILE A 243 1.03 17.73 8.25
CA ILE A 243 -0.08 18.37 8.97
C ILE A 243 0.31 19.84 9.18
#